data_d342bc9f19baf376a39a1ae77056ed85
#
_entry.id   d342bc9f19baf376a39a1ae77056ed85
#
_cell.length_a   1.000
_cell.length_b   1.000
_cell.length_c   1.000
_cell.angle_alpha   90.00
_cell.angle_beta   90.00
_cell.angle_gamma   90.00
#
_symmetry.space_group_name_H-M   'P 1'
#
loop_
_entity.id
_entity.type
_entity.pdbx_description
1 polymer ?
#
loop_
_entity_poly.entity_id
_entity_poly.type
_entity_poly.pdbx_seq_one_letter_code
_entity_poly.pdbx_strand_id
1 'polypeptide(L)'
;MSSIKQLLSGGARQFGMLFALLALIIFFQIATGGRVLTPSNAQNLLNGNSYILILAIGMVLVIIAGHIDLSVGSVAAVTGIIVALAIRDWGIPWWLGILLGLCVGAVIGAWQGFWVAYVGIPGFITTLAGMMIFRGLNQYIGKSNTVPVPTEIQWIGGGYLPEWGPGTGLNNSPLLLGVLAIAAVVWSELRRRASARKLGADPVPTSVAVTRVVLFSAVIAYLMYLYGSGRVGTSIPVPAVILILLVIVYQFVAQRTVGGRHVDASLLDTA
;
A
#
# COMPACT_ATOMS: atom_id res chain seq x y z
N MET A 1 -33.24 -6.52 21.87
CA MET A 1 -33.31 -5.92 20.52
C MET A 1 -32.63 -4.53 20.40
N SER A 2 -32.18 -3.93 21.50
CA SER A 2 -31.52 -2.60 21.50
C SER A 2 -30.03 -2.62 21.07
N SER A 3 -29.30 -3.69 21.38
CA SER A 3 -27.86 -3.78 21.11
C SER A 3 -27.48 -3.88 19.62
N ILE A 4 -28.34 -4.53 18.80
CA ILE A 4 -28.09 -4.66 17.36
C ILE A 4 -28.35 -3.32 16.64
N LYS A 5 -29.37 -2.55 17.07
CA LYS A 5 -29.61 -1.21 16.52
C LYS A 5 -28.50 -0.22 16.88
N GLN A 6 -27.90 -0.30 18.06
CA GLN A 6 -26.77 0.55 18.46
C GLN A 6 -25.47 0.17 17.72
N LEU A 7 -25.23 -1.10 17.44
CA LEU A 7 -24.11 -1.55 16.61
C LEU A 7 -24.26 -1.10 15.14
N LEU A 8 -25.49 -1.08 14.62
CA LEU A 8 -25.78 -0.64 13.25
C LEU A 8 -25.76 0.90 13.10
N SER A 9 -26.11 1.67 14.13
CA SER A 9 -26.18 3.14 14.02
C SER A 9 -24.81 3.83 14.07
N GLY A 10 -23.84 3.31 14.83
CA GLY A 10 -22.47 3.87 14.90
C GLY A 10 -21.54 3.40 13.79
N GLY A 11 -21.77 2.22 13.23
CA GLY A 11 -20.96 1.60 12.18
C GLY A 11 -21.60 1.58 10.79
N ALA A 12 -22.84 2.03 10.65
CA ALA A 12 -23.62 1.86 9.42
C ALA A 12 -22.90 2.40 8.16
N ARG A 13 -22.15 3.49 8.30
CA ARG A 13 -21.39 4.09 7.19
C ARG A 13 -20.16 3.26 6.80
N GLN A 14 -19.47 2.67 7.77
CA GLN A 14 -18.31 1.79 7.52
C GLN A 14 -18.76 0.43 6.97
N PHE A 15 -19.83 -0.15 7.52
CA PHE A 15 -20.41 -1.39 7.01
C PHE A 15 -21.05 -1.20 5.64
N GLY A 16 -21.62 -0.03 5.33
CA GLY A 16 -22.17 0.28 4.02
C GLY A 16 -21.14 0.18 2.90
N MET A 17 -19.92 0.70 3.10
CA MET A 17 -18.84 0.58 2.13
C MET A 17 -18.37 -0.87 1.95
N LEU A 18 -18.31 -1.63 3.04
CA LEU A 18 -17.94 -3.05 2.99
C LEU A 18 -18.99 -3.86 2.21
N PHE A 19 -20.29 -3.63 2.48
CA PHE A 19 -21.37 -4.28 1.74
C PHE A 19 -21.37 -3.89 0.26
N ALA A 20 -21.12 -2.62 -0.07
CA ALA A 20 -20.99 -2.18 -1.46
C ALA A 20 -19.82 -2.87 -2.16
N LEU A 21 -18.67 -2.99 -1.51
CA LEU A 21 -17.51 -3.71 -2.03
C LEU A 21 -17.84 -5.19 -2.27
N LEU A 22 -18.45 -5.87 -1.29
CA LEU A 22 -18.85 -7.26 -1.44
C LEU A 22 -19.87 -7.46 -2.56
N ALA A 23 -20.85 -6.56 -2.68
CA ALA A 23 -21.82 -6.59 -3.75
C ALA A 23 -21.16 -6.44 -5.14
N LEU A 24 -20.19 -5.53 -5.26
CA LEU A 24 -19.42 -5.37 -6.50
C LEU A 24 -18.57 -6.61 -6.83
N ILE A 25 -17.91 -7.19 -5.83
CA ILE A 25 -17.13 -8.42 -6.03
C ILE A 25 -18.04 -9.55 -6.52
N ILE A 26 -19.21 -9.76 -5.88
CA ILE A 26 -20.18 -10.79 -6.26
C ILE A 26 -20.73 -10.51 -7.65
N PHE A 27 -21.11 -9.26 -7.93
CA PHE A 27 -21.63 -8.88 -9.24
C PHE A 27 -20.63 -9.18 -10.36
N PHE A 28 -19.38 -8.72 -10.21
CA PHE A 28 -18.36 -8.98 -11.23
C PHE A 28 -17.93 -10.44 -11.28
N GLN A 29 -17.95 -11.17 -10.16
CA GLN A 29 -17.67 -12.60 -10.15
C GLN A 29 -18.67 -13.35 -11.03
N ILE A 30 -19.96 -13.01 -10.95
CA ILE A 30 -21.03 -13.60 -11.79
C ILE A 30 -20.91 -13.11 -13.23
N ALA A 31 -20.78 -11.79 -13.43
CA ALA A 31 -20.72 -11.18 -14.76
C ALA A 31 -19.52 -11.63 -15.60
N THR A 32 -18.39 -11.98 -14.96
CA THR A 32 -17.17 -12.45 -15.64
C THR A 32 -17.06 -13.98 -15.73
N GLY A 33 -18.09 -14.72 -15.32
CA GLY A 33 -18.06 -16.17 -15.28
C GLY A 33 -17.01 -16.74 -14.32
N GLY A 34 -16.83 -16.11 -13.14
CA GLY A 34 -15.95 -16.63 -12.09
C GLY A 34 -14.50 -16.14 -12.14
N ARG A 35 -14.17 -15.17 -13.00
CA ARG A 35 -12.77 -14.75 -13.21
C ARG A 35 -12.20 -13.81 -12.16
N VAL A 36 -13.04 -13.09 -11.40
CA VAL A 36 -12.58 -12.08 -10.43
C VAL A 36 -11.77 -12.68 -9.30
N LEU A 37 -12.24 -13.79 -8.73
CA LEU A 37 -11.58 -14.47 -7.61
C LEU A 37 -10.63 -15.61 -8.07
N THR A 38 -10.12 -15.53 -9.30
CA THR A 38 -9.09 -16.47 -9.75
C THR A 38 -7.71 -16.07 -9.20
N PRO A 39 -6.81 -17.05 -8.93
CA PRO A 39 -5.45 -16.78 -8.48
C PRO A 39 -4.68 -15.82 -9.37
N SER A 40 -4.72 -16.02 -10.69
CA SER A 40 -4.03 -15.18 -11.67
C SER A 40 -4.56 -13.73 -11.67
N ASN A 41 -5.87 -13.53 -11.50
CA ASN A 41 -6.44 -12.19 -11.43
C ASN A 41 -6.05 -11.50 -10.11
N ALA A 42 -6.07 -12.21 -8.99
CA ALA A 42 -5.63 -11.67 -7.70
C ALA A 42 -4.17 -11.21 -7.75
N GLN A 43 -3.28 -12.03 -8.34
CA GLN A 43 -1.87 -11.69 -8.54
C GLN A 43 -1.71 -10.46 -9.44
N ASN A 44 -2.43 -10.38 -10.56
CA ASN A 44 -2.40 -9.25 -11.48
C ASN A 44 -2.92 -7.97 -10.84
N LEU A 45 -4.00 -8.05 -10.08
CA LEU A 45 -4.56 -6.90 -9.35
C LEU A 45 -3.57 -6.36 -8.32
N LEU A 46 -2.94 -7.23 -7.55
CA LEU A 46 -1.95 -6.81 -6.55
C LEU A 46 -0.71 -6.22 -7.22
N ASN A 47 -0.18 -6.89 -8.25
CA ASN A 47 1.01 -6.41 -8.96
C ASN A 47 0.74 -5.07 -9.66
N GLY A 48 -0.36 -4.97 -10.41
CA GLY A 48 -0.69 -3.77 -11.18
C GLY A 48 -1.09 -2.56 -10.34
N ASN A 49 -1.57 -2.76 -9.08
CA ASN A 49 -2.03 -1.66 -8.24
C ASN A 49 -1.11 -1.36 -7.04
N SER A 50 -0.09 -2.17 -6.76
CA SER A 50 0.80 -1.95 -5.61
C SER A 50 1.48 -0.59 -5.66
N TYR A 51 1.89 -0.10 -6.83
CA TYR A 51 2.52 1.22 -6.96
C TYR A 51 1.55 2.36 -6.58
N ILE A 52 0.25 2.23 -6.91
CA ILE A 52 -0.78 3.21 -6.51
C ILE A 52 -0.91 3.25 -5.00
N LEU A 53 -0.91 2.09 -4.35
CA LEU A 53 -0.98 1.99 -2.89
C LEU A 53 0.28 2.57 -2.22
N ILE A 54 1.46 2.38 -2.81
CA ILE A 54 2.71 3.01 -2.34
C ILE A 54 2.60 4.54 -2.42
N LEU A 55 2.13 5.08 -3.55
CA LEU A 55 1.90 6.52 -3.70
C LEU A 55 0.85 7.03 -2.70
N ALA A 56 -0.20 6.25 -2.45
CA ALA A 56 -1.25 6.61 -1.49
C ALA A 56 -0.73 6.76 -0.06
N ILE A 57 0.30 6.01 0.37
CA ILE A 57 0.94 6.19 1.68
C ILE A 57 1.51 7.61 1.81
N GLY A 58 2.20 8.11 0.78
CA GLY A 58 2.68 9.49 0.75
C GLY A 58 1.55 10.51 0.77
N MET A 59 0.47 10.24 0.02
CA MET A 59 -0.72 11.10 -0.03
C MET A 59 -1.43 11.23 1.32
N VAL A 60 -1.43 10.19 2.14
CA VAL A 60 -2.05 10.24 3.48
C VAL A 60 -1.41 11.33 4.33
N LEU A 61 -0.08 11.52 4.28
CA LEU A 61 0.59 12.61 5.01
C LEU A 61 0.13 13.99 4.55
N VAL A 62 -0.02 14.17 3.26
CA VAL A 62 -0.49 15.45 2.66
C VAL A 62 -1.94 15.74 3.05
N ILE A 63 -2.80 14.71 3.05
CA ILE A 63 -4.22 14.83 3.44
C ILE A 63 -4.35 15.14 4.94
N ILE A 64 -3.55 14.51 5.80
CA ILE A 64 -3.54 14.79 7.24
C ILE A 64 -3.09 16.25 7.49
N ALA A 65 -2.16 16.78 6.69
CA ALA A 65 -1.76 18.18 6.76
C ALA A 65 -2.83 19.16 6.19
N GLY A 66 -4.02 18.68 5.82
CA GLY A 66 -5.12 19.51 5.32
C GLY A 66 -4.98 19.92 3.85
N HIS A 67 -4.08 19.30 3.10
CA HIS A 67 -3.82 19.64 1.70
C HIS A 67 -4.21 18.52 0.75
N ILE A 68 -4.38 18.85 -0.53
CA ILE A 68 -4.62 17.89 -1.62
C ILE A 68 -3.47 18.01 -2.61
N ASP A 69 -2.80 16.88 -2.91
CA ASP A 69 -1.76 16.82 -3.94
C ASP A 69 -2.30 16.13 -5.19
N LEU A 70 -2.45 16.89 -6.26
CA LEU A 70 -2.89 16.39 -7.58
C LEU A 70 -1.71 15.99 -8.47
N SER A 71 -0.47 16.27 -8.06
CA SER A 71 0.72 16.09 -8.88
C SER A 71 1.39 14.73 -8.74
N VAL A 72 1.03 13.94 -7.74
CA VAL A 72 1.74 12.70 -7.35
C VAL A 72 2.02 11.75 -8.53
N GLY A 73 1.04 11.54 -9.42
CA GLY A 73 1.21 10.68 -10.59
C GLY A 73 2.17 11.26 -11.63
N SER A 74 2.14 12.58 -11.86
CA SER A 74 3.03 13.26 -12.81
C SER A 74 4.45 13.37 -12.26
N VAL A 75 4.62 13.56 -10.95
CA VAL A 75 5.92 13.51 -10.26
C VAL A 75 6.53 12.12 -10.37
N ALA A 76 5.75 11.07 -10.12
CA ALA A 76 6.22 9.69 -10.30
C ALA A 76 6.65 9.41 -11.74
N ALA A 77 5.89 9.90 -12.72
CA ALA A 77 6.23 9.73 -14.14
C ALA A 77 7.52 10.45 -14.53
N VAL A 78 7.67 11.74 -14.18
CA VAL A 78 8.89 12.49 -14.50
C VAL A 78 10.12 11.96 -13.77
N THR A 79 9.97 11.53 -12.54
CA THR A 79 11.04 10.89 -11.78
C THR A 79 11.45 9.57 -12.44
N GLY A 80 10.49 8.76 -12.84
CA GLY A 80 10.74 7.49 -13.51
C GLY A 80 11.47 7.66 -14.84
N ILE A 81 11.07 8.63 -15.67
CA ILE A 81 11.74 8.87 -16.96
C ILE A 81 13.16 9.41 -16.78
N ILE A 82 13.40 10.30 -15.79
CA ILE A 82 14.75 10.80 -15.49
C ILE A 82 15.67 9.65 -15.06
N VAL A 83 15.19 8.77 -14.18
CA VAL A 83 15.94 7.60 -13.74
C VAL A 83 16.24 6.65 -14.90
N ALA A 84 15.22 6.34 -15.70
CA ALA A 84 15.39 5.44 -16.84
C ALA A 84 16.41 5.96 -17.86
N LEU A 85 16.37 7.26 -18.18
CA LEU A 85 17.34 7.89 -19.06
C LEU A 85 18.73 7.95 -18.46
N ALA A 86 18.87 8.28 -17.18
CA ALA A 86 20.15 8.31 -16.50
C ALA A 86 20.84 6.93 -16.51
N ILE A 87 20.09 5.87 -16.30
CA ILE A 87 20.61 4.50 -16.39
C ILE A 87 21.00 4.16 -17.83
N ARG A 88 20.14 4.48 -18.81
CA ARG A 88 20.37 4.16 -20.22
C ARG A 88 21.50 4.96 -20.84
N ASP A 89 21.50 6.28 -20.63
CA ASP A 89 22.36 7.20 -21.40
C ASP A 89 23.67 7.50 -20.67
N TRP A 90 23.66 7.51 -19.34
CA TRP A 90 24.87 7.76 -18.52
C TRP A 90 25.48 6.48 -17.94
N GLY A 91 24.82 5.33 -18.14
CA GLY A 91 25.33 4.04 -17.66
C GLY A 91 25.42 3.91 -16.14
N ILE A 92 24.65 4.72 -15.38
CA ILE A 92 24.68 4.60 -13.92
C ILE A 92 24.06 3.27 -13.47
N PRO A 93 24.60 2.63 -12.43
CA PRO A 93 24.04 1.38 -11.92
C PRO A 93 22.62 1.61 -11.35
N TRP A 94 21.78 0.59 -11.42
CA TRP A 94 20.37 0.66 -11.03
C TRP A 94 20.13 1.20 -9.62
N TRP A 95 20.99 0.86 -8.66
CA TRP A 95 20.87 1.34 -7.28
C TRP A 95 21.14 2.85 -7.13
N LEU A 96 22.08 3.42 -7.91
CA LEU A 96 22.24 4.87 -8.01
C LEU A 96 21.04 5.52 -8.70
N GLY A 97 20.41 4.84 -9.66
CA GLY A 97 19.16 5.27 -10.26
C GLY A 97 18.03 5.42 -9.23
N ILE A 98 17.92 4.49 -8.28
CA ILE A 98 16.94 4.58 -7.18
C ILE A 98 17.25 5.81 -6.30
N LEU A 99 18.50 6.01 -5.91
CA LEU A 99 18.89 7.18 -5.11
C LEU A 99 18.62 8.50 -5.86
N LEU A 100 18.93 8.54 -7.15
CA LEU A 100 18.60 9.68 -8.01
C LEU A 100 17.08 9.96 -7.99
N GLY A 101 16.26 8.92 -8.14
CA GLY A 101 14.80 9.04 -8.08
C GLY A 101 14.32 9.62 -6.75
N LEU A 102 14.86 9.16 -5.64
CA LEU A 102 14.54 9.71 -4.31
C LEU A 102 14.96 11.19 -4.20
N CYS A 103 16.14 11.55 -4.69
CA CYS A 103 16.61 12.94 -4.69
C CYS A 103 15.71 13.83 -5.57
N VAL A 104 15.38 13.41 -6.78
CA VAL A 104 14.48 14.16 -7.67
C VAL A 104 13.11 14.36 -7.04
N GLY A 105 12.53 13.31 -6.48
CA GLY A 105 11.26 13.40 -5.77
C GLY A 105 11.32 14.35 -4.57
N ALA A 106 12.38 14.30 -3.79
CA ALA A 106 12.60 15.20 -2.65
C ALA A 106 12.73 16.67 -3.08
N VAL A 107 13.47 16.95 -4.14
CA VAL A 107 13.63 18.31 -4.70
C VAL A 107 12.29 18.84 -5.20
N ILE A 108 11.54 18.03 -5.93
CA ILE A 108 10.20 18.42 -6.42
C ILE A 108 9.26 18.68 -5.22
N GLY A 109 9.26 17.79 -4.23
CA GLY A 109 8.45 17.94 -3.02
C GLY A 109 8.82 19.20 -2.23
N ALA A 110 10.12 19.48 -2.07
CA ALA A 110 10.60 20.69 -1.41
C ALA A 110 10.18 21.96 -2.18
N TRP A 111 10.27 21.93 -3.51
CA TRP A 111 9.82 23.04 -4.37
C TRP A 111 8.32 23.31 -4.23
N GLN A 112 7.47 22.29 -4.29
CA GLN A 112 6.03 22.44 -4.09
C GLN A 112 5.70 22.86 -2.65
N GLY A 113 6.35 22.27 -1.67
CA GLY A 113 6.17 22.60 -0.25
C GLY A 113 6.56 24.04 0.07
N PHE A 114 7.59 24.61 -0.60
CA PHE A 114 7.96 26.01 -0.48
C PHE A 114 6.80 26.95 -0.85
N TRP A 115 6.16 26.71 -1.99
CA TRP A 115 5.05 27.54 -2.44
C TRP A 115 3.83 27.48 -1.49
N VAL A 116 3.58 26.31 -0.92
CA VAL A 116 2.47 26.12 0.02
C VAL A 116 2.80 26.72 1.38
N ALA A 117 3.97 26.39 1.94
CA ALA A 117 4.29 26.74 3.32
C ALA A 117 4.81 28.18 3.52
N TYR A 118 5.58 28.71 2.56
CA TYR A 118 6.20 30.03 2.71
C TYR A 118 5.49 31.13 1.90
N VAL A 119 4.97 30.79 0.73
CA VAL A 119 4.25 31.77 -0.12
C VAL A 119 2.76 31.80 0.20
N GLY A 120 2.22 30.75 0.83
CA GLY A 120 0.82 30.66 1.25
C GLY A 120 -0.15 30.31 0.13
N ILE A 121 0.33 29.76 -0.98
CA ILE A 121 -0.54 29.32 -2.08
C ILE A 121 -1.27 28.03 -1.66
N PRO A 122 -2.59 27.93 -1.83
CA PRO A 122 -3.32 26.70 -1.53
C PRO A 122 -2.73 25.49 -2.21
N GLY A 123 -2.57 24.37 -1.46
CA GLY A 123 -1.88 23.16 -1.93
C GLY A 123 -2.43 22.62 -3.24
N PHE A 124 -3.76 22.60 -3.43
CA PHE A 124 -4.36 22.09 -4.66
C PHE A 124 -4.00 22.93 -5.90
N ILE A 125 -3.82 24.26 -5.75
CA ILE A 125 -3.42 25.14 -6.87
C ILE A 125 -1.96 24.86 -7.24
N THR A 126 -1.07 24.82 -6.24
CA THR A 126 0.35 24.53 -6.44
C THR A 126 0.56 23.15 -7.10
N THR A 127 -0.14 22.13 -6.60
CA THR A 127 0.00 20.77 -7.13
C THR A 127 -0.68 20.57 -8.46
N LEU A 128 -1.78 21.30 -8.76
CA LEU A 128 -2.39 21.31 -10.10
C LEU A 128 -1.43 21.91 -11.14
N ALA A 129 -0.81 23.04 -10.82
CA ALA A 129 0.21 23.65 -11.68
C ALA A 129 1.41 22.69 -11.83
N GLY A 130 1.88 22.10 -10.73
CA GLY A 130 2.93 21.08 -10.72
C GLY A 130 2.58 19.88 -11.59
N MET A 131 1.35 19.39 -11.54
CA MET A 131 0.88 18.27 -12.37
C MET A 131 1.05 18.60 -13.87
N MET A 132 0.67 19.79 -14.29
CA MET A 132 0.81 20.21 -15.71
C MET A 132 2.28 20.34 -16.11
N ILE A 133 3.10 20.96 -15.26
CA ILE A 133 4.55 21.13 -15.50
C ILE A 133 5.23 19.76 -15.62
N PHE A 134 5.04 18.88 -14.63
CA PHE A 134 5.73 17.58 -14.60
C PHE A 134 5.22 16.63 -15.67
N ARG A 135 3.94 16.71 -16.04
CA ARG A 135 3.40 15.97 -17.18
C ARG A 135 4.03 16.43 -18.50
N GLY A 136 4.16 17.76 -18.69
CA GLY A 136 4.84 18.33 -19.86
C GLY A 136 6.32 17.96 -19.90
N LEU A 137 7.02 18.05 -18.75
CA LEU A 137 8.42 17.65 -18.62
C LEU A 137 8.63 16.17 -18.94
N ASN A 138 7.77 15.29 -18.42
CA ASN A 138 7.85 13.86 -18.72
C ASN A 138 7.75 13.59 -20.24
N GLN A 139 6.83 14.24 -20.92
CA GLN A 139 6.68 14.11 -22.38
C GLN A 139 7.88 14.71 -23.14
N TYR A 140 8.35 15.86 -22.71
CA TYR A 140 9.49 16.53 -23.34
C TYR A 140 10.79 15.74 -23.18
N ILE A 141 11.11 15.33 -21.96
CA ILE A 141 12.34 14.58 -21.65
C ILE A 141 12.29 13.18 -22.27
N GLY A 142 11.17 12.47 -22.14
CA GLY A 142 10.98 11.12 -22.67
C GLY A 142 10.69 11.10 -24.17
N LYS A 143 10.47 12.26 -24.81
CA LYS A 143 10.05 12.36 -26.22
C LYS A 143 8.84 11.48 -26.55
N SER A 144 7.95 11.31 -25.58
CA SER A 144 6.78 10.41 -25.64
C SER A 144 7.10 8.94 -25.96
N ASN A 145 8.33 8.50 -25.73
CA ASN A 145 8.79 7.14 -25.96
C ASN A 145 8.89 6.36 -24.65
N THR A 146 8.68 5.05 -24.74
CA THR A 146 8.98 4.13 -23.64
C THR A 146 10.49 3.90 -23.56
N VAL A 147 11.06 4.08 -22.37
CA VAL A 147 12.48 3.83 -22.12
C VAL A 147 12.60 2.53 -21.33
N PRO A 148 13.27 1.50 -21.86
CA PRO A 148 13.50 0.26 -21.15
C PRO A 148 14.41 0.50 -19.94
N VAL A 149 14.15 -0.21 -18.86
CA VAL A 149 14.97 -0.21 -17.65
C VAL A 149 15.61 -1.58 -17.45
N PRO A 150 16.73 -1.69 -16.69
CA PRO A 150 17.37 -2.96 -16.38
C PRO A 150 16.43 -3.96 -15.69
N THR A 151 16.76 -5.24 -15.81
CA THR A 151 15.97 -6.36 -15.26
C THR A 151 15.77 -6.27 -13.77
N GLU A 152 16.73 -5.73 -13.04
CA GLU A 152 16.67 -5.51 -11.59
C GLU A 152 15.55 -4.52 -11.22
N ILE A 153 15.43 -3.41 -11.94
CA ILE A 153 14.35 -2.44 -11.73
C ILE A 153 13.00 -3.02 -12.16
N GLN A 154 12.97 -3.75 -13.27
CA GLN A 154 11.75 -4.45 -13.70
C GLN A 154 11.29 -5.45 -12.64
N TRP A 155 12.23 -6.18 -12.02
CA TRP A 155 11.93 -7.12 -10.94
C TRP A 155 11.41 -6.40 -9.68
N ILE A 156 12.00 -5.27 -9.30
CA ILE A 156 11.54 -4.46 -8.17
C ILE A 156 10.12 -3.91 -8.43
N GLY A 157 9.85 -3.46 -9.66
CA GLY A 157 8.59 -2.81 -10.03
C GLY A 157 7.44 -3.74 -10.39
N GLY A 158 7.72 -5.01 -10.74
CA GLY A 158 6.69 -5.94 -11.22
C GLY A 158 7.07 -7.42 -11.14
N GLY A 159 8.24 -7.74 -10.55
CA GLY A 159 8.68 -9.11 -10.34
C GLY A 159 7.93 -9.80 -9.21
N TYR A 160 8.23 -11.07 -9.03
CA TYR A 160 7.66 -11.92 -7.98
C TYR A 160 8.77 -12.45 -7.09
N LEU A 161 8.43 -12.80 -5.85
CA LEU A 161 9.35 -13.46 -4.95
C LEU A 161 9.79 -14.81 -5.55
N PRO A 162 11.07 -15.20 -5.39
CA PRO A 162 11.54 -16.49 -5.86
C PRO A 162 10.85 -17.63 -5.11
N GLU A 163 10.66 -18.73 -5.79
CA GLU A 163 10.16 -19.96 -5.18
C GLU A 163 11.26 -20.66 -4.40
N TRP A 164 10.94 -21.03 -3.17
CA TRP A 164 11.86 -21.70 -2.26
C TRP A 164 11.25 -23.01 -1.77
N GLY A 165 12.05 -24.06 -1.73
CA GLY A 165 11.64 -25.37 -1.21
C GLY A 165 11.22 -26.37 -2.28
N PRO A 166 10.63 -27.51 -1.89
CA PRO A 166 10.26 -28.59 -2.80
C PRO A 166 9.13 -28.16 -3.74
N GLY A 167 9.15 -28.69 -4.98
CA GLY A 167 8.09 -28.45 -5.96
C GLY A 167 6.79 -29.17 -5.58
N THR A 168 5.95 -28.49 -4.81
CA THR A 168 4.64 -29.00 -4.36
C THR A 168 3.52 -28.77 -5.36
N GLY A 169 3.80 -28.10 -6.50
CA GLY A 169 2.79 -27.62 -7.44
C GLY A 169 2.08 -26.34 -6.99
N LEU A 170 2.40 -25.84 -5.81
CA LEU A 170 1.95 -24.57 -5.27
C LEU A 170 3.14 -23.63 -5.11
N ASN A 171 2.89 -22.31 -5.12
CA ASN A 171 3.91 -21.35 -4.77
C ASN A 171 4.14 -21.38 -3.24
N ASN A 172 5.34 -21.76 -2.82
CA ASN A 172 5.67 -21.96 -1.40
C ASN A 172 5.80 -20.64 -0.62
N SER A 173 6.23 -19.55 -1.28
CA SER A 173 6.42 -18.24 -0.64
C SER A 173 5.13 -17.71 -0.01
N PRO A 174 3.95 -17.71 -0.66
CA PRO A 174 2.68 -17.35 -0.04
C PRO A 174 2.30 -18.24 1.14
N LEU A 175 2.58 -19.56 1.04
CA LEU A 175 2.29 -20.50 2.12
C LEU A 175 3.10 -20.15 3.38
N LEU A 176 4.40 -19.93 3.23
CA LEU A 176 5.28 -19.55 4.33
C LEU A 176 4.82 -18.23 4.98
N LEU A 177 4.59 -17.21 4.17
CA LEU A 177 4.15 -15.89 4.68
C LEU A 177 2.78 -15.97 5.35
N GLY A 178 1.86 -16.75 4.83
CA GLY A 178 0.55 -16.95 5.43
C GLY A 178 0.63 -17.66 6.77
N VAL A 179 1.45 -18.72 6.90
CA VAL A 179 1.68 -19.39 8.18
C VAL A 179 2.27 -18.42 9.20
N LEU A 180 3.27 -17.60 8.81
CA LEU A 180 3.84 -16.57 9.67
C LEU A 180 2.80 -15.52 10.08
N ALA A 181 1.94 -15.10 9.15
CA ALA A 181 0.87 -14.13 9.44
C ALA A 181 -0.17 -14.71 10.41
N ILE A 182 -0.60 -15.97 10.24
CA ILE A 182 -1.51 -16.63 11.17
C ILE A 182 -0.85 -16.75 12.56
N ALA A 183 0.42 -17.17 12.62
CA ALA A 183 1.16 -17.22 13.87
C ALA A 183 1.24 -15.86 14.56
N ALA A 184 1.46 -14.77 13.79
CA ALA A 184 1.47 -13.40 14.31
C ALA A 184 0.10 -12.98 14.86
N VAL A 185 -1.01 -13.32 14.19
CA VAL A 185 -2.37 -13.06 14.67
C VAL A 185 -2.61 -13.77 16.00
N VAL A 186 -2.31 -15.06 16.10
CA VAL A 186 -2.44 -15.84 17.33
C VAL A 186 -1.58 -15.24 18.45
N TRP A 187 -0.32 -14.95 18.16
CA TRP A 187 0.61 -14.38 19.13
C TRP A 187 0.17 -12.99 19.61
N SER A 188 -0.32 -12.14 18.73
CA SER A 188 -0.82 -10.81 19.09
C SER A 188 -2.02 -10.91 20.05
N GLU A 189 -2.94 -11.84 19.81
CA GLU A 189 -4.09 -12.05 20.68
C GLU A 189 -3.67 -12.62 22.04
N LEU A 190 -2.71 -13.56 22.07
CA LEU A 190 -2.15 -14.08 23.32
C LEU A 190 -1.46 -12.98 24.13
N ARG A 191 -0.65 -12.12 23.47
CA ARG A 191 -0.03 -10.96 24.12
C ARG A 191 -1.05 -9.97 24.68
N ARG A 192 -2.10 -9.65 23.92
CA ARG A 192 -3.17 -8.74 24.38
C ARG A 192 -3.84 -9.28 25.66
N ARG A 193 -4.13 -10.58 25.69
CA ARG A 193 -4.71 -11.25 26.87
C ARG A 193 -3.77 -11.23 28.05
N ALA A 194 -2.49 -11.53 27.83
CA ALA A 194 -1.48 -11.48 28.87
C ALA A 194 -1.30 -10.07 29.45
N SER A 195 -1.30 -9.05 28.59
CA SER A 195 -1.22 -7.64 29.01
C SER A 195 -2.44 -7.18 29.81
N ALA A 196 -3.65 -7.54 29.37
CA ALA A 196 -4.88 -7.21 30.10
C ALA A 196 -4.86 -7.80 31.53
N ARG A 197 -4.47 -9.07 31.66
CA ARG A 197 -4.30 -9.71 32.98
C ARG A 197 -3.27 -9.01 33.86
N LYS A 198 -2.14 -8.57 33.30
CA LYS A 198 -1.10 -7.85 34.04
C LYS A 198 -1.56 -6.49 34.56
N LEU A 199 -2.48 -5.84 33.84
CA LEU A 199 -3.04 -4.54 34.19
C LEU A 199 -4.30 -4.66 35.08
N GLY A 200 -4.67 -5.87 35.54
CA GLY A 200 -5.85 -6.09 36.34
C GLY A 200 -7.20 -5.89 35.62
N ALA A 201 -7.14 -5.80 34.27
CA ALA A 201 -8.33 -5.67 33.45
C ALA A 201 -8.85 -7.06 33.03
N ASP A 202 -10.19 -7.22 33.02
CA ASP A 202 -10.80 -8.44 32.51
C ASP A 202 -10.50 -8.60 31.00
N PRO A 203 -9.89 -9.71 30.57
CA PRO A 203 -9.66 -9.94 29.18
C PRO A 203 -10.99 -10.14 28.44
N VAL A 204 -11.03 -9.70 27.19
CA VAL A 204 -12.18 -9.92 26.28
C VAL A 204 -12.64 -11.39 26.37
N PRO A 205 -13.96 -11.68 26.38
CA PRO A 205 -14.48 -13.05 26.43
C PRO A 205 -13.80 -13.98 25.45
N THR A 206 -13.51 -15.20 25.87
CA THR A 206 -12.74 -16.16 25.06
C THR A 206 -13.43 -16.45 23.73
N SER A 207 -14.75 -16.49 23.69
CA SER A 207 -15.53 -16.67 22.46
C SER A 207 -15.24 -15.58 21.43
N VAL A 208 -15.20 -14.31 21.84
CA VAL A 208 -14.94 -13.18 20.95
C VAL A 208 -13.50 -13.23 20.41
N ALA A 209 -12.54 -13.56 21.27
CA ALA A 209 -11.15 -13.68 20.84
C ALA A 209 -10.93 -14.84 19.87
N VAL A 210 -11.52 -16.01 20.14
CA VAL A 210 -11.47 -17.17 19.25
C VAL A 210 -12.14 -16.84 17.91
N THR A 211 -13.33 -16.23 17.92
CA THR A 211 -14.01 -15.82 16.68
C THR A 211 -13.13 -14.87 15.85
N ARG A 212 -12.49 -13.90 16.50
CA ARG A 212 -11.57 -12.97 15.82
C ARG A 212 -10.39 -13.70 15.19
N VAL A 213 -9.70 -14.57 15.94
CA VAL A 213 -8.56 -15.34 15.44
C VAL A 213 -8.99 -16.24 14.29
N VAL A 214 -10.10 -16.94 14.41
CA VAL A 214 -10.64 -17.83 13.36
C VAL A 214 -10.95 -17.04 12.09
N LEU A 215 -11.65 -15.91 12.19
CA LEU A 215 -11.99 -15.07 11.02
C LEU A 215 -10.74 -14.56 10.30
N PHE A 216 -9.78 -13.97 11.03
CA PHE A 216 -8.54 -13.49 10.41
C PHE A 216 -7.71 -14.63 9.82
N SER A 217 -7.61 -15.75 10.52
CA SER A 217 -6.90 -16.93 10.01
C SER A 217 -7.56 -17.51 8.75
N ALA A 218 -8.89 -17.53 8.69
CA ALA A 218 -9.62 -17.98 7.51
C ALA A 218 -9.38 -17.07 6.29
N VAL A 219 -9.39 -15.74 6.49
CA VAL A 219 -9.07 -14.79 5.43
C VAL A 219 -7.63 -14.96 4.96
N ILE A 220 -6.67 -15.09 5.89
CA ILE A 220 -5.26 -15.31 5.55
C ILE A 220 -5.10 -16.64 4.80
N ALA A 221 -5.74 -17.72 5.26
CA ALA A 221 -5.68 -19.02 4.59
C ALA A 221 -6.27 -18.99 3.17
N TYR A 222 -7.36 -18.23 2.97
CA TYR A 222 -7.92 -18.01 1.64
C TYR A 222 -6.97 -17.23 0.73
N LEU A 223 -6.32 -16.18 1.23
CA LEU A 223 -5.30 -15.44 0.50
C LEU A 223 -4.08 -16.32 0.18
N MET A 224 -3.62 -17.14 1.14
CA MET A 224 -2.57 -18.15 0.88
C MET A 224 -2.94 -19.06 -0.28
N TYR A 225 -4.16 -19.57 -0.28
CA TYR A 225 -4.67 -20.40 -1.38
C TYR A 225 -4.66 -19.63 -2.71
N LEU A 226 -5.21 -18.43 -2.74
CA LEU A 226 -5.26 -17.59 -3.95
C LEU A 226 -3.87 -17.31 -4.54
N TYR A 227 -2.91 -16.92 -3.71
CA TYR A 227 -1.55 -16.59 -4.17
C TYR A 227 -0.67 -17.83 -4.34
N GLY A 228 -0.93 -18.90 -3.59
CA GLY A 228 -0.22 -20.18 -3.69
C GLY A 228 -0.62 -21.02 -4.89
N SER A 229 -1.90 -21.00 -5.28
CA SER A 229 -2.44 -21.80 -6.39
C SER A 229 -2.38 -21.11 -7.75
N GLY A 230 -1.71 -19.96 -7.86
CA GLY A 230 -1.49 -19.28 -9.13
C GLY A 230 -0.47 -19.97 -10.03
N ARG A 231 -0.09 -19.30 -11.13
CA ARG A 231 0.97 -19.81 -12.00
C ARG A 231 2.26 -20.03 -11.21
N VAL A 232 2.90 -21.18 -11.39
CA VAL A 232 4.20 -21.48 -10.76
C VAL A 232 5.22 -20.39 -11.11
N GLY A 233 5.90 -19.84 -10.09
CA GLY A 233 6.85 -18.75 -10.24
C GLY A 233 6.22 -17.35 -10.21
N THR A 234 4.90 -17.23 -10.06
CA THR A 234 4.20 -15.95 -9.85
C THR A 234 3.57 -15.92 -8.46
N SER A 235 4.40 -15.88 -7.44
CA SER A 235 3.95 -15.90 -6.04
C SER A 235 3.42 -14.54 -5.57
N ILE A 236 4.11 -13.93 -4.63
CA ILE A 236 3.78 -12.57 -4.14
C ILE A 236 4.58 -11.56 -4.95
N PRO A 237 3.93 -10.53 -5.51
CA PRO A 237 4.64 -9.45 -6.20
C PRO A 237 5.61 -8.71 -5.28
N VAL A 238 6.82 -8.44 -5.76
CA VAL A 238 7.82 -7.66 -5.02
C VAL A 238 7.29 -6.29 -4.60
N PRO A 239 6.55 -5.55 -5.44
CA PRO A 239 5.94 -4.29 -5.04
C PRO A 239 4.98 -4.41 -3.83
N ALA A 240 4.30 -5.55 -3.68
CA ALA A 240 3.44 -5.77 -2.51
C ALA A 240 4.26 -5.96 -1.22
N VAL A 241 5.42 -6.59 -1.29
CA VAL A 241 6.34 -6.70 -0.15
C VAL A 241 6.87 -5.32 0.23
N ILE A 242 7.28 -4.52 -0.75
CA ILE A 242 7.72 -3.13 -0.55
C ILE A 242 6.60 -2.32 0.10
N LEU A 243 5.35 -2.46 -0.38
CA LEU A 243 4.18 -1.81 0.21
C LEU A 243 4.03 -2.15 1.70
N ILE A 244 4.11 -3.43 2.07
CA ILE A 244 4.00 -3.87 3.47
C ILE A 244 5.12 -3.25 4.32
N LEU A 245 6.36 -3.26 3.84
CA LEU A 245 7.49 -2.63 4.53
C LEU A 245 7.27 -1.13 4.72
N LEU A 246 6.80 -0.44 3.69
CA LEU A 246 6.51 1.00 3.77
C LEU A 246 5.36 1.31 4.74
N VAL A 247 4.31 0.48 4.80
CA VAL A 247 3.23 0.63 5.79
C VAL A 247 3.78 0.50 7.21
N ILE A 248 4.67 -0.48 7.46
CA ILE A 248 5.29 -0.67 8.78
C ILE A 248 6.16 0.54 9.15
N VAL A 249 6.99 1.02 8.21
CA VAL A 249 7.82 2.21 8.40
C VAL A 249 6.94 3.45 8.65
N TYR A 250 5.90 3.63 7.83
CA TYR A 250 4.96 4.73 8.00
C TYR A 250 4.28 4.70 9.37
N GLN A 251 3.79 3.56 9.80
CA GLN A 251 3.17 3.41 11.12
C GLN A 251 4.16 3.73 12.25
N PHE A 252 5.41 3.30 12.12
CA PHE A 252 6.44 3.63 13.08
C PHE A 252 6.71 5.15 13.11
N VAL A 253 6.89 5.77 11.94
CA VAL A 253 7.13 7.22 11.81
C VAL A 253 5.96 8.01 12.37
N ALA A 254 4.73 7.70 11.98
CA ALA A 254 3.53 8.41 12.43
C ALA A 254 3.34 8.31 13.96
N GLN A 255 3.55 7.14 14.56
CA GLN A 255 3.26 6.93 15.98
C GLN A 255 4.44 7.23 16.92
N ARG A 256 5.68 7.16 16.43
CA ARG A 256 6.89 7.20 17.29
C ARG A 256 7.77 8.43 17.09
N THR A 257 7.59 9.21 16.02
CA THR A 257 8.43 10.37 15.75
C THR A 257 7.75 11.69 16.15
N VAL A 258 8.59 12.72 16.38
CA VAL A 258 8.11 14.08 16.67
C VAL A 258 7.30 14.64 15.50
N GLY A 259 7.74 14.37 14.25
CA GLY A 259 7.03 14.79 13.04
C GLY A 259 5.63 14.17 12.94
N GLY A 260 5.48 12.87 13.23
CA GLY A 260 4.17 12.20 13.26
C GLY A 260 3.24 12.82 14.29
N ARG A 261 3.73 13.11 15.49
CA ARG A 261 2.94 13.76 16.56
C ARG A 261 2.54 15.20 16.22
N HIS A 262 3.37 15.95 15.49
CA HIS A 262 3.00 17.29 15.02
C HIS A 262 1.90 17.24 13.97
N VAL A 263 1.95 16.26 13.08
CA VAL A 263 0.89 16.02 12.07
C VAL A 263 -0.43 15.65 12.76
N ASP A 264 -0.40 14.78 13.78
CA ASP A 264 -1.60 14.44 14.57
C ASP A 264 -2.13 15.63 15.39
N ALA A 265 -1.26 16.48 15.93
CA ALA A 265 -1.65 17.67 16.69
C ALA A 265 -2.35 18.72 15.80
N SER A 266 -1.94 18.87 14.56
CA SER A 266 -2.59 19.79 13.61
C SER A 266 -4.05 19.41 13.30
N LEU A 267 -4.42 18.14 13.47
CA LEU A 267 -5.82 17.68 13.36
C LEU A 267 -6.69 18.14 14.53
N LEU A 268 -6.12 18.31 15.73
CA LEU A 268 -6.84 18.72 16.91
C LEU A 268 -7.09 20.24 16.95
N ASP A 269 -6.21 21.03 16.28
CA ASP A 269 -6.37 22.50 16.19
C ASP A 269 -7.37 22.93 15.11
N THR A 270 -7.78 22.01 14.23
CA THR A 270 -8.73 22.27 13.13
C THR A 270 -10.14 21.71 13.38
N ALA A 271 -10.37 21.04 14.50
CA ALA A 271 -11.65 20.46 14.91
C ALA A 271 -12.35 21.31 15.97
#